data_f5b769179adf68629b01edc9bbe20a9c
#
_entry.id   f5b769179adf68629b01edc9bbe20a9c
#
_cell.length_a   1.000
_cell.length_b   1.000
_cell.length_c   1.000
_cell.angle_alpha   90.00
_cell.angle_beta   90.00
_cell.angle_gamma   90.00
#
_symmetry.space_group_name_H-M   'P 1'
#
loop_
_entity.id
_entity.type
_entity.pdbx_description
1 polymer ?
#
loop_
_entity_poly.entity_id
_entity_poly.type
_entity_poly.pdbx_seq_one_letter_code
_entity_poly.pdbx_strand_id
1 'polypeptide(L)'
;KRHEQKLLDYLKNDIGGRQPFIHLTEIEDYAKKYGEEFYKFWQSWTEDIEIATAKYSFFDENKALYKYSAIGGILLIALGIFTTFKMLAIGIALVVSGLMILLVPQLFRRRSPNGQDDYVKWKAFKKFLEHFSEMQRHEIPSLIIWEHYLVYAVTLGVAKEVIKQLELVFPNMTDGDYRFGYGWMNYSSYGSFRAFNDSFDMVGNSIDKAFSSAQKAVSKSSSGGGSGGGFSGGGGGGGGGGSYGGR
;
A
#
# COMPACT_ATOMS: atom_id res chain seq x y z
N LYS A 1 -3.29 0.69 -19.19
CA LYS A 1 -4.27 1.78 -18.96
C LYS A 1 -3.54 3.12 -18.90
N ARG A 2 -4.30 4.28 -18.94
CA ARG A 2 -3.67 5.62 -18.98
C ARG A 2 -2.74 5.89 -17.79
N HIS A 3 -3.15 5.55 -16.58
CA HIS A 3 -2.35 5.73 -15.37
C HIS A 3 -1.13 4.80 -15.30
N GLU A 4 -1.23 3.58 -15.86
CA GLU A 4 -0.09 2.66 -15.99
C GLU A 4 0.96 3.23 -16.96
N GLN A 5 0.50 3.75 -18.10
CA GLN A 5 1.39 4.41 -19.09
C GLN A 5 2.07 5.63 -18.49
N LYS A 6 1.33 6.48 -17.76
CA LYS A 6 1.86 7.66 -17.08
C LYS A 6 2.99 7.29 -16.09
N LEU A 7 2.82 6.20 -15.33
CA LEU A 7 3.86 5.72 -14.42
C LEU A 7 5.09 5.20 -15.17
N LEU A 8 4.88 4.39 -16.22
CA LEU A 8 5.97 3.87 -17.03
C LEU A 8 6.76 4.99 -17.73
N ASP A 9 6.06 5.99 -18.27
CA ASP A 9 6.68 7.14 -18.92
C ASP A 9 7.51 7.96 -17.92
N TYR A 10 6.98 8.17 -16.71
CA TYR A 10 7.70 8.87 -15.65
C TYR A 10 8.96 8.10 -15.20
N LEU A 11 8.83 6.82 -14.94
CA LEU A 11 9.98 5.99 -14.55
C LEU A 11 11.05 5.99 -15.65
N LYS A 12 10.65 5.80 -16.92
CA LYS A 12 11.56 5.67 -18.05
C LYS A 12 12.19 6.99 -18.48
N ASN A 13 11.42 8.06 -18.56
CA ASN A 13 11.87 9.32 -19.17
C ASN A 13 12.47 10.28 -18.15
N ASP A 14 11.83 10.39 -16.97
CA ASP A 14 12.23 11.37 -15.96
C ASP A 14 13.28 10.79 -15.00
N ILE A 15 13.12 9.54 -14.56
CA ILE A 15 14.05 8.90 -13.61
C ILE A 15 15.17 8.18 -14.36
N GLY A 16 14.84 7.26 -15.27
CA GLY A 16 15.82 6.40 -15.96
C GLY A 16 16.52 7.02 -17.16
N GLY A 17 16.30 8.32 -17.48
CA GLY A 17 17.02 9.01 -18.56
C GLY A 17 16.86 8.36 -19.93
N ARG A 18 15.70 7.70 -20.21
CA ARG A 18 15.37 6.97 -21.44
C ARG A 18 16.18 5.70 -21.67
N GLN A 19 16.80 5.14 -20.64
CA GLN A 19 17.47 3.84 -20.73
C GLN A 19 16.45 2.69 -20.76
N PRO A 20 16.84 1.51 -21.29
CA PRO A 20 15.94 0.35 -21.36
C PRO A 20 15.67 -0.30 -19.98
N PHE A 21 16.47 0.02 -18.97
CA PHE A 21 16.35 -0.46 -17.61
C PHE A 21 16.59 0.69 -16.63
N ILE A 22 16.04 0.56 -15.43
CA ILE A 22 16.17 1.54 -14.34
C ILE A 22 16.73 0.80 -13.13
N HIS A 23 17.80 1.35 -12.55
CA HIS A 23 18.30 0.85 -11.28
C HIS A 23 17.49 1.42 -10.11
N LEU A 24 17.24 0.61 -9.09
CA LEU A 24 16.49 1.04 -7.90
C LEU A 24 17.13 2.25 -7.21
N THR A 25 18.46 2.33 -7.25
CA THR A 25 19.23 3.46 -6.72
C THR A 25 18.94 4.77 -7.44
N GLU A 26 18.62 4.73 -8.74
CA GLU A 26 18.26 5.93 -9.53
C GLU A 26 16.95 6.53 -9.04
N ILE A 27 15.98 5.70 -8.63
CA ILE A 27 14.72 6.16 -8.04
C ILE A 27 14.98 6.89 -6.72
N GLU A 28 15.84 6.31 -5.87
CA GLU A 28 16.22 6.90 -4.57
C GLU A 28 16.99 8.22 -4.75
N ASP A 29 17.93 8.26 -5.68
CA ASP A 29 18.75 9.45 -5.95
C ASP A 29 17.91 10.57 -6.61
N TYR A 30 17.00 10.22 -7.51
CA TYR A 30 16.05 11.16 -8.08
C TYR A 30 15.15 11.78 -7.00
N ALA A 31 14.60 10.95 -6.11
CA ALA A 31 13.76 11.42 -5.01
C ALA A 31 14.52 12.31 -4.00
N LYS A 32 15.82 12.06 -3.79
CA LYS A 32 16.67 12.93 -2.97
C LYS A 32 16.92 14.28 -3.63
N LYS A 33 17.15 14.28 -4.95
CA LYS A 33 17.53 15.47 -5.71
C LYS A 33 16.30 16.32 -6.07
N TYR A 34 15.21 15.66 -6.48
CA TYR A 34 13.98 16.28 -6.99
C TYR A 34 12.77 15.89 -6.14
N GLY A 35 12.90 15.91 -4.81
CA GLY A 35 11.90 15.38 -3.87
C GLY A 35 10.52 16.00 -4.00
N GLU A 36 10.42 17.31 -4.29
CA GLU A 36 9.14 17.98 -4.46
C GLU A 36 8.43 17.54 -5.75
N GLU A 37 9.17 17.40 -6.85
CA GLU A 37 8.64 16.93 -8.13
C GLU A 37 8.21 15.47 -8.04
N PHE A 38 9.03 14.63 -7.39
CA PHE A 38 8.71 13.23 -7.11
C PHE A 38 7.41 13.12 -6.31
N TYR A 39 7.26 13.90 -5.25
CA TYR A 39 6.07 13.89 -4.40
C TYR A 39 4.83 14.37 -5.15
N LYS A 40 4.92 15.45 -5.93
CA LYS A 40 3.81 15.97 -6.77
C LYS A 40 3.37 14.96 -7.82
N PHE A 41 4.32 14.26 -8.45
CA PHE A 41 3.99 13.21 -9.41
C PHE A 41 3.17 12.10 -8.75
N TRP A 42 3.61 11.60 -7.60
CA TRP A 42 2.91 10.53 -6.90
C TRP A 42 1.54 10.94 -6.40
N GLN A 43 1.37 12.15 -5.91
CA GLN A 43 0.04 12.69 -5.55
C GLN A 43 -0.89 12.70 -6.77
N SER A 44 -0.45 13.28 -7.89
CA SER A 44 -1.23 13.33 -9.12
C SER A 44 -1.55 11.94 -9.68
N TRP A 45 -0.61 11.01 -9.60
CA TRP A 45 -0.82 9.63 -10.05
C TRP A 45 -1.81 8.87 -9.17
N THR A 46 -1.75 9.05 -7.86
CA THR A 46 -2.71 8.48 -6.92
C THR A 46 -4.11 9.03 -7.16
N GLU A 47 -4.24 10.34 -7.39
CA GLU A 47 -5.51 10.97 -7.74
C GLU A 47 -6.10 10.40 -9.04
N ASP A 48 -5.27 10.21 -10.08
CA ASP A 48 -5.69 9.58 -11.33
C ASP A 48 -6.24 8.15 -11.10
N ILE A 49 -5.63 7.39 -10.18
CA ILE A 49 -6.11 6.05 -9.80
C ILE A 49 -7.42 6.13 -9.03
N GLU A 50 -7.54 7.05 -8.07
CA GLU A 50 -8.76 7.24 -7.31
C GLU A 50 -9.94 7.59 -8.22
N ILE A 51 -9.74 8.51 -9.16
CA ILE A 51 -10.75 8.87 -10.16
C ILE A 51 -11.11 7.67 -11.04
N ALA A 52 -10.10 6.91 -11.49
CA ALA A 52 -10.32 5.73 -12.34
C ALA A 52 -11.04 4.59 -11.62
N THR A 53 -10.90 4.50 -10.30
CA THR A 53 -11.52 3.46 -9.44
C THR A 53 -12.84 3.89 -8.82
N ALA A 54 -13.15 5.19 -8.78
CA ALA A 54 -14.39 5.73 -8.19
C ALA A 54 -15.66 5.11 -8.81
N LYS A 55 -15.62 4.78 -10.10
CA LYS A 55 -16.73 4.12 -10.81
C LYS A 55 -17.13 2.75 -10.23
N TYR A 56 -16.22 2.08 -9.52
CA TYR A 56 -16.50 0.75 -8.93
C TYR A 56 -17.24 0.84 -7.59
N SER A 57 -17.35 2.07 -7.02
CA SER A 57 -18.10 2.33 -5.77
C SER A 57 -17.78 1.32 -4.66
N PHE A 58 -16.50 1.03 -4.43
CA PHE A 58 -16.07 0.04 -3.42
C PHE A 58 -16.45 0.43 -2.00
N PHE A 59 -16.63 1.73 -1.74
CA PHE A 59 -17.03 2.25 -0.44
C PHE A 59 -18.39 2.91 -0.51
N ASP A 60 -19.17 2.70 0.52
CA ASP A 60 -20.48 3.37 0.67
C ASP A 60 -20.26 4.80 1.18
N GLU A 61 -20.54 5.77 0.33
CA GLU A 61 -20.53 7.18 0.70
C GLU A 61 -21.83 7.51 1.45
N ASN A 62 -21.89 7.18 2.73
CA ASN A 62 -23.05 7.58 3.56
C ASN A 62 -22.99 9.08 3.87
N LYS A 63 -23.27 9.90 2.83
CA LYS A 63 -23.25 11.38 2.92
C LYS A 63 -24.13 11.91 4.04
N ALA A 64 -25.22 11.21 4.37
CA ALA A 64 -26.11 11.57 5.45
C ALA A 64 -25.41 11.43 6.82
N LEU A 65 -24.73 10.32 7.06
CA LEU A 65 -23.98 10.08 8.30
C LEU A 65 -22.89 11.15 8.50
N TYR A 66 -22.12 11.45 7.45
CA TYR A 66 -21.10 12.51 7.49
C TYR A 66 -21.70 13.88 7.80
N LYS A 67 -22.83 14.22 7.17
CA LYS A 67 -23.51 15.48 7.40
C LYS A 67 -24.02 15.60 8.84
N TYR A 68 -24.69 14.58 9.35
CA TYR A 68 -25.23 14.62 10.72
C TYR A 68 -24.13 14.58 11.78
N SER A 69 -23.08 13.81 11.60
CA SER A 69 -21.94 13.80 12.51
C SER A 69 -21.19 15.13 12.51
N ALA A 70 -21.05 15.78 11.35
CA ALA A 70 -20.43 17.10 11.25
C ALA A 70 -21.25 18.15 12.01
N ILE A 71 -22.57 18.21 11.77
CA ILE A 71 -23.47 19.15 12.46
C ILE A 71 -23.44 18.88 13.98
N GLY A 72 -23.64 17.65 14.41
CA GLY A 72 -23.62 17.26 15.82
C GLY A 72 -22.30 17.54 16.52
N GLY A 73 -21.19 17.22 15.88
CA GLY A 73 -19.85 17.50 16.41
C GLY A 73 -19.56 18.98 16.57
N ILE A 74 -19.90 19.81 15.57
CA ILE A 74 -19.73 21.27 15.62
C ILE A 74 -20.59 21.88 16.73
N LEU A 75 -21.85 21.45 16.88
CA LEU A 75 -22.72 21.92 17.94
C LEU A 75 -22.18 21.59 19.34
N LEU A 76 -21.67 20.37 19.53
CA LEU A 76 -21.06 19.96 20.80
C LEU A 76 -19.80 20.77 21.13
N ILE A 77 -18.96 21.04 20.14
CA ILE A 77 -17.77 21.87 20.32
C ILE A 77 -18.16 23.30 20.71
N ALA A 78 -19.12 23.89 20.00
CA ALA A 78 -19.59 25.23 20.31
C ALA A 78 -20.19 25.34 21.73
N LEU A 79 -21.01 24.35 22.12
CA LEU A 79 -21.56 24.26 23.46
C LEU A 79 -20.46 24.05 24.52
N GLY A 80 -19.46 23.21 24.21
CA GLY A 80 -18.32 22.97 25.07
C GLY A 80 -17.49 24.23 25.32
N ILE A 81 -17.21 25.01 24.29
CA ILE A 81 -16.51 26.31 24.44
C ILE A 81 -17.31 27.26 25.32
N PHE A 82 -18.61 27.34 25.11
CA PHE A 82 -19.48 28.20 25.91
C PHE A 82 -19.50 27.80 27.39
N THR A 83 -19.59 26.48 27.68
CA THR A 83 -19.65 25.97 29.05
C THR A 83 -18.30 26.02 29.77
N THR A 84 -17.18 26.08 29.05
CA THR A 84 -15.85 26.20 29.63
C THR A 84 -15.69 27.45 30.51
N PHE A 85 -16.38 28.55 30.16
CA PHE A 85 -16.36 29.78 30.93
C PHE A 85 -17.02 29.66 32.31
N LYS A 86 -17.92 28.69 32.51
CA LYS A 86 -18.65 28.47 33.78
C LYS A 86 -18.17 27.21 34.51
N MET A 87 -17.88 26.16 33.80
CA MET A 87 -17.51 24.84 34.32
C MET A 87 -16.42 24.22 33.44
N LEU A 88 -15.16 24.49 33.75
CA LEU A 88 -14.00 24.10 32.95
C LEU A 88 -13.99 22.61 32.58
N ALA A 89 -14.20 21.71 33.54
CA ALA A 89 -14.12 20.26 33.31
C ALA A 89 -15.21 19.75 32.33
N ILE A 90 -16.44 20.26 32.46
CA ILE A 90 -17.55 19.87 31.59
C ILE A 90 -17.33 20.42 30.18
N GLY A 91 -16.86 21.66 30.06
CA GLY A 91 -16.58 22.29 28.78
C GLY A 91 -15.51 21.51 27.98
N ILE A 92 -14.42 21.12 28.62
CA ILE A 92 -13.37 20.32 28.00
C ILE A 92 -13.92 18.96 27.54
N ALA A 93 -14.72 18.28 28.38
CA ALA A 93 -15.31 16.97 28.03
C ALA A 93 -16.23 17.08 26.79
N LEU A 94 -17.02 18.13 26.67
CA LEU A 94 -17.89 18.37 25.51
C LEU A 94 -17.09 18.66 24.24
N VAL A 95 -16.01 19.44 24.32
CA VAL A 95 -15.13 19.72 23.17
C VAL A 95 -14.46 18.43 22.67
N VAL A 96 -13.91 17.62 23.59
CA VAL A 96 -13.28 16.33 23.23
C VAL A 96 -14.31 15.37 22.60
N SER A 97 -15.52 15.29 23.17
CA SER A 97 -16.60 14.45 22.62
C SER A 97 -17.01 14.91 21.21
N GLY A 98 -17.14 16.22 21.00
CA GLY A 98 -17.45 16.78 19.69
C GLY A 98 -16.39 16.47 18.64
N LEU A 99 -15.10 16.57 19.03
CA LEU A 99 -13.98 16.24 18.17
C LEU A 99 -13.97 14.74 17.80
N MET A 100 -14.24 13.86 18.77
CA MET A 100 -14.39 12.41 18.52
C MET A 100 -15.50 12.11 17.51
N ILE A 101 -16.66 12.75 17.64
CA ILE A 101 -17.80 12.56 16.71
C ILE A 101 -17.44 13.02 15.29
N LEU A 102 -16.62 14.05 15.11
CA LEU A 102 -16.13 14.48 13.81
C LEU A 102 -15.18 13.50 13.17
N LEU A 103 -14.32 12.84 13.97
CA LEU A 103 -13.27 11.93 13.48
C LEU A 103 -13.79 10.52 13.17
N VAL A 104 -14.76 10.01 13.94
CA VAL A 104 -15.26 8.62 13.83
C VAL A 104 -15.73 8.25 12.41
N PRO A 105 -16.55 9.05 11.69
CA PRO A 105 -16.98 8.67 10.35
C PRO A 105 -15.85 8.62 9.32
N GLN A 106 -14.77 9.38 9.53
CA GLN A 106 -13.61 9.38 8.64
C GLN A 106 -12.75 8.13 8.83
N LEU A 107 -12.67 7.61 10.06
CA LEU A 107 -11.91 6.40 10.40
C LEU A 107 -12.63 5.12 9.96
N PHE A 108 -13.97 5.10 9.97
CA PHE A 108 -14.78 3.91 9.68
C PHE A 108 -15.48 4.01 8.31
N ARG A 109 -14.70 4.03 7.22
CA ARG A 109 -15.25 3.89 5.87
C ARG A 109 -15.88 2.52 5.69
N ARG A 110 -17.20 2.48 5.51
CA ARG A 110 -17.95 1.24 5.27
C ARG A 110 -17.78 0.81 3.82
N ARG A 111 -17.50 -0.48 3.59
CA ARG A 111 -17.50 -1.03 2.24
C ARG A 111 -18.93 -1.13 1.72
N SER A 112 -19.10 -0.84 0.43
CA SER A 112 -20.36 -1.13 -0.27
C SER A 112 -20.57 -2.65 -0.38
N PRO A 113 -21.78 -3.15 -0.66
CA PRO A 113 -22.01 -4.57 -0.90
C PRO A 113 -21.08 -5.14 -1.99
N ASN A 114 -20.92 -4.44 -3.10
CA ASN A 114 -20.02 -4.83 -4.20
C ASN A 114 -18.54 -4.83 -3.74
N GLY A 115 -18.14 -3.78 -3.00
CA GLY A 115 -16.78 -3.70 -2.45
C GLY A 115 -16.50 -4.78 -1.40
N GLN A 116 -17.52 -5.22 -0.66
CA GLN A 116 -17.39 -6.31 0.29
C GLN A 116 -17.24 -7.67 -0.42
N ASP A 117 -17.99 -7.90 -1.49
CA ASP A 117 -17.89 -9.13 -2.29
C ASP A 117 -16.50 -9.26 -2.93
N ASP A 118 -16.00 -8.20 -3.56
CA ASP A 118 -14.65 -8.17 -4.12
C ASP A 118 -13.56 -8.34 -3.04
N TYR A 119 -13.74 -7.70 -1.88
CA TYR A 119 -12.82 -7.88 -0.77
C TYR A 119 -12.74 -9.34 -0.28
N VAL A 120 -13.88 -10.03 -0.18
CA VAL A 120 -13.92 -11.44 0.21
C VAL A 120 -13.19 -12.31 -0.82
N LYS A 121 -13.40 -12.07 -2.11
CA LYS A 121 -12.71 -12.79 -3.20
C LYS A 121 -11.19 -12.57 -3.13
N TRP A 122 -10.74 -11.33 -2.97
CA TRP A 122 -9.32 -11.02 -2.84
C TRP A 122 -8.70 -11.61 -1.57
N LYS A 123 -9.45 -11.62 -0.46
CA LYS A 123 -9.01 -12.25 0.79
C LYS A 123 -8.90 -13.78 0.63
N ALA A 124 -9.84 -14.41 -0.06
CA ALA A 124 -9.79 -15.83 -0.37
C ALA A 124 -8.60 -16.15 -1.28
N PHE A 125 -8.35 -15.33 -2.31
CA PHE A 125 -7.19 -15.48 -3.18
C PHE A 125 -5.87 -15.29 -2.41
N LYS A 126 -5.77 -14.29 -1.53
CA LYS A 126 -4.62 -14.14 -0.64
C LYS A 126 -4.38 -15.39 0.18
N LYS A 127 -5.42 -15.93 0.83
CA LYS A 127 -5.32 -17.18 1.61
C LYS A 127 -4.89 -18.37 0.75
N PHE A 128 -5.40 -18.48 -0.47
CA PHE A 128 -4.93 -19.50 -1.43
C PHE A 128 -3.43 -19.35 -1.70
N LEU A 129 -2.93 -18.14 -1.95
CA LEU A 129 -1.52 -17.87 -2.18
C LEU A 129 -0.64 -18.20 -0.96
N GLU A 130 -1.16 -18.04 0.25
CA GLU A 130 -0.46 -18.34 1.49
C GLU A 130 -0.36 -19.85 1.81
N HIS A 131 -1.29 -20.68 1.30
CA HIS A 131 -1.43 -22.08 1.73
C HIS A 131 -1.51 -23.09 0.59
N PHE A 132 -1.16 -22.74 -0.63
CA PHE A 132 -1.33 -23.64 -1.78
C PHE A 132 -0.48 -24.92 -1.70
N SER A 133 0.63 -24.92 -0.97
CA SER A 133 1.44 -26.11 -0.77
C SER A 133 0.76 -27.22 0.04
N GLU A 134 -0.31 -26.86 0.79
CA GLU A 134 -1.13 -27.81 1.55
C GLU A 134 -2.15 -28.54 0.66
N MET A 135 -2.35 -28.07 -0.59
CA MET A 135 -3.28 -28.67 -1.55
C MET A 135 -2.68 -29.93 -2.17
N GLN A 136 -3.55 -30.77 -2.72
CA GLN A 136 -3.09 -31.95 -3.48
C GLN A 136 -2.31 -31.50 -4.74
N ARG A 137 -1.19 -32.16 -5.03
CA ARG A 137 -0.27 -31.74 -6.09
C ARG A 137 -0.92 -31.56 -7.47
N HIS A 138 -1.95 -32.33 -7.79
CA HIS A 138 -2.68 -32.24 -9.06
C HIS A 138 -3.62 -31.02 -9.13
N GLU A 139 -3.94 -30.39 -8.00
CA GLU A 139 -4.74 -29.17 -7.92
C GLU A 139 -3.89 -27.91 -7.99
N ILE A 140 -2.56 -28.04 -7.84
CA ILE A 140 -1.66 -26.92 -7.87
C ILE A 140 -1.42 -26.48 -9.32
N PRO A 141 -1.65 -25.21 -9.66
CA PRO A 141 -1.40 -24.68 -11.00
C PRO A 141 0.04 -24.91 -11.47
N SER A 142 0.24 -24.98 -12.79
CA SER A 142 1.56 -25.10 -13.37
C SER A 142 2.46 -23.89 -13.01
N LEU A 143 3.78 -24.11 -13.01
CA LEU A 143 4.76 -23.10 -12.65
C LEU A 143 4.64 -21.78 -13.43
N ILE A 144 4.22 -21.85 -14.71
CA ILE A 144 4.03 -20.68 -15.58
C ILE A 144 2.96 -19.74 -15.02
N ILE A 145 1.88 -20.27 -14.42
CA ILE A 145 0.80 -19.46 -13.85
C ILE A 145 1.28 -18.73 -12.60
N TRP A 146 2.23 -19.32 -11.87
CA TRP A 146 2.80 -18.72 -10.66
C TRP A 146 3.57 -17.43 -10.91
N GLU A 147 4.14 -17.23 -12.10
CA GLU A 147 4.73 -15.93 -12.45
C GLU A 147 3.71 -14.80 -12.40
N HIS A 148 2.49 -15.06 -12.89
CA HIS A 148 1.40 -14.09 -12.81
C HIS A 148 0.88 -13.93 -11.37
N TYR A 149 0.76 -15.03 -10.63
CA TYR A 149 0.31 -15.00 -9.25
C TYR A 149 1.28 -14.26 -8.33
N LEU A 150 2.57 -14.31 -8.61
CA LEU A 150 3.57 -13.62 -7.82
C LEU A 150 3.41 -12.08 -7.88
N VAL A 151 2.98 -11.52 -9.02
CA VAL A 151 2.66 -10.09 -9.12
C VAL A 151 1.54 -9.71 -8.13
N TYR A 152 0.51 -10.54 -8.04
CA TYR A 152 -0.56 -10.35 -7.06
C TYR A 152 -0.07 -10.60 -5.63
N ALA A 153 0.80 -11.59 -5.42
CA ALA A 153 1.38 -11.88 -4.11
C ALA A 153 2.16 -10.68 -3.55
N VAL A 154 2.93 -9.99 -4.41
CA VAL A 154 3.60 -8.73 -4.05
C VAL A 154 2.58 -7.67 -3.63
N THR A 155 1.54 -7.47 -4.44
CA THR A 155 0.49 -6.47 -4.15
C THR A 155 -0.28 -6.79 -2.86
N LEU A 156 -0.49 -8.07 -2.57
CA LEU A 156 -1.19 -8.55 -1.37
C LEU A 156 -0.28 -8.69 -0.14
N GLY A 157 1.03 -8.46 -0.29
CA GLY A 157 2.02 -8.52 0.80
C GLY A 157 2.34 -9.94 1.27
N VAL A 158 2.23 -10.95 0.39
CA VAL A 158 2.48 -12.38 0.68
C VAL A 158 3.50 -13.03 -0.25
N ALA A 159 4.30 -12.22 -0.94
CA ALA A 159 5.26 -12.72 -1.93
C ALA A 159 6.29 -13.69 -1.31
N LYS A 160 6.76 -13.41 -0.10
CA LYS A 160 7.74 -14.24 0.60
C LYS A 160 7.19 -15.62 0.96
N GLU A 161 5.94 -15.66 1.41
CA GLU A 161 5.23 -16.88 1.73
C GLU A 161 5.04 -17.73 0.47
N VAL A 162 4.62 -17.10 -0.63
CA VAL A 162 4.46 -17.77 -1.94
C VAL A 162 5.79 -18.35 -2.41
N ILE A 163 6.87 -17.61 -2.35
CA ILE A 163 8.20 -18.07 -2.78
C ILE A 163 8.66 -19.29 -1.97
N LYS A 164 8.51 -19.25 -0.65
CA LYS A 164 8.82 -20.39 0.21
C LYS A 164 8.01 -21.64 -0.14
N GLN A 165 6.74 -21.49 -0.43
CA GLN A 165 5.88 -22.61 -0.82
C GLN A 165 6.19 -23.13 -2.22
N LEU A 166 6.56 -22.25 -3.16
CA LEU A 166 7.02 -22.66 -4.49
C LEU A 166 8.28 -23.52 -4.40
N GLU A 167 9.21 -23.19 -3.52
CA GLU A 167 10.42 -23.97 -3.28
C GLU A 167 10.10 -25.39 -2.78
N LEU A 168 9.07 -25.55 -1.94
CA LEU A 168 8.61 -26.83 -1.44
C LEU A 168 7.92 -27.68 -2.52
N VAL A 169 7.09 -27.05 -3.36
CA VAL A 169 6.28 -27.74 -4.36
C VAL A 169 7.10 -28.04 -5.64
N PHE A 170 8.00 -27.15 -6.00
CA PHE A 170 8.82 -27.21 -7.22
C PHE A 170 10.32 -27.11 -6.89
N PRO A 171 10.91 -28.09 -6.18
CA PRO A 171 12.31 -28.02 -5.74
C PRO A 171 13.32 -27.93 -6.87
N ASN A 172 12.98 -28.44 -8.08
CA ASN A 172 13.87 -28.50 -9.24
C ASN A 172 13.56 -27.40 -10.29
N MET A 173 13.10 -26.23 -9.87
CA MET A 173 12.74 -25.14 -10.80
C MET A 173 13.92 -24.63 -11.65
N THR A 174 15.15 -24.93 -11.27
CA THR A 174 16.35 -24.51 -11.99
C THR A 174 16.86 -25.55 -12.99
N ASP A 175 16.36 -26.78 -12.95
CA ASP A 175 16.92 -27.91 -13.71
C ASP A 175 16.20 -28.19 -15.05
N GLY A 176 15.26 -27.37 -15.47
CA GLY A 176 14.48 -27.57 -16.70
C GLY A 176 14.68 -26.49 -17.74
N ASP A 177 14.08 -26.69 -18.92
CA ASP A 177 14.02 -25.71 -20.02
C ASP A 177 13.27 -24.43 -19.65
N TYR A 178 12.53 -24.43 -18.53
CA TYR A 178 11.78 -23.31 -18.04
C TYR A 178 12.48 -22.63 -16.85
N ARG A 179 12.85 -21.37 -17.05
CA ARG A 179 13.44 -20.53 -16.00
C ARG A 179 12.40 -19.58 -15.44
N PHE A 180 12.00 -19.82 -14.21
CA PHE A 180 11.04 -18.97 -13.50
C PHE A 180 11.56 -17.54 -13.36
N GLY A 181 10.74 -16.54 -13.74
CA GLY A 181 11.11 -15.13 -13.65
C GLY A 181 11.94 -14.57 -14.79
N TYR A 182 12.29 -15.39 -15.81
CA TYR A 182 13.14 -14.96 -16.93
C TYR A 182 12.55 -13.78 -17.72
N GLY A 183 11.23 -13.69 -17.82
CA GLY A 183 10.56 -12.66 -18.61
C GLY A 183 10.59 -11.25 -17.99
N TRP A 184 10.90 -11.12 -16.70
CA TRP A 184 10.82 -9.86 -15.97
C TRP A 184 11.97 -9.59 -14.98
N MET A 185 12.89 -10.52 -14.82
CA MET A 185 14.14 -10.32 -14.11
C MET A 185 15.33 -10.59 -15.04
N ASN A 186 16.30 -9.68 -15.06
CA ASN A 186 17.56 -9.94 -15.78
C ASN A 186 18.43 -10.90 -14.95
N TYR A 187 18.26 -12.19 -15.22
CA TYR A 187 18.63 -13.31 -14.36
C TYR A 187 20.07 -13.81 -14.56
N SER A 188 21.01 -12.93 -14.71
CA SER A 188 22.42 -13.39 -14.87
C SER A 188 23.11 -13.80 -13.55
N SER A 189 22.52 -13.58 -12.38
CA SER A 189 23.22 -13.74 -11.11
C SER A 189 22.52 -14.55 -10.02
N TYR A 190 21.25 -14.96 -10.19
CA TYR A 190 20.46 -15.48 -9.08
C TYR A 190 19.99 -16.91 -9.28
N GLY A 191 20.83 -17.88 -8.90
CA GLY A 191 20.50 -19.30 -8.90
C GLY A 191 19.65 -19.78 -7.71
N SER A 192 19.02 -18.89 -6.92
CA SER A 192 18.26 -19.33 -5.75
C SER A 192 17.03 -18.45 -5.44
N PHE A 193 15.98 -19.08 -4.90
CA PHE A 193 14.81 -18.41 -4.34
C PHE A 193 15.16 -17.34 -3.29
N ARG A 194 16.22 -17.56 -2.53
CA ARG A 194 16.66 -16.59 -1.50
C ARG A 194 17.03 -15.26 -2.14
N ALA A 195 17.83 -15.28 -3.22
CA ALA A 195 18.23 -14.06 -3.91
C ALA A 195 17.03 -13.36 -4.58
N PHE A 196 16.05 -14.12 -5.04
CA PHE A 196 14.79 -13.59 -5.53
C PHE A 196 14.00 -12.87 -4.42
N ASN A 197 13.90 -13.48 -3.25
CA ASN A 197 13.24 -12.91 -2.08
C ASN A 197 13.94 -11.62 -1.60
N ASP A 198 15.27 -11.62 -1.55
CA ASP A 198 16.07 -10.45 -1.17
C ASP A 198 15.86 -9.28 -2.16
N SER A 199 15.63 -9.58 -3.44
CA SER A 199 15.33 -8.56 -4.46
C SER A 199 14.01 -7.84 -4.20
N PHE A 200 12.97 -8.52 -3.74
CA PHE A 200 11.71 -7.87 -3.35
C PHE A 200 11.88 -6.94 -2.15
N ASP A 201 12.67 -7.36 -1.16
CA ASP A 201 12.97 -6.50 -0.01
C ASP A 201 13.76 -5.26 -0.44
N MET A 202 14.68 -5.39 -1.37
CA MET A 202 15.42 -4.24 -1.92
C MET A 202 14.49 -3.27 -2.66
N VAL A 203 13.56 -3.76 -3.48
CA VAL A 203 12.57 -2.91 -4.18
C VAL A 203 11.73 -2.15 -3.16
N GLY A 204 11.13 -2.84 -2.18
CA GLY A 204 10.32 -2.21 -1.14
C GLY A 204 11.09 -1.14 -0.38
N ASN A 205 12.28 -1.49 0.11
CA ASN A 205 13.13 -0.57 0.87
C ASN A 205 13.57 0.65 0.06
N SER A 206 13.87 0.49 -1.23
CA SER A 206 14.27 1.62 -2.10
C SER A 206 13.12 2.58 -2.35
N ILE A 207 11.91 2.05 -2.56
CA ILE A 207 10.70 2.85 -2.70
C ILE A 207 10.40 3.61 -1.40
N ASP A 208 10.44 2.95 -0.25
CA ASP A 208 10.19 3.58 1.05
C ASP A 208 11.21 4.69 1.35
N LYS A 209 12.49 4.47 1.03
CA LYS A 209 13.54 5.49 1.14
C LYS A 209 13.31 6.66 0.19
N ALA A 210 12.89 6.41 -1.04
CA ALA A 210 12.56 7.46 -2.00
C ALA A 210 11.43 8.35 -1.47
N PHE A 211 10.33 7.74 -1.00
CA PHE A 211 9.21 8.48 -0.40
C PHE A 211 9.62 9.26 0.85
N SER A 212 10.38 8.65 1.76
CA SER A 212 10.87 9.32 2.97
C SER A 212 11.76 10.52 2.64
N SER A 213 12.59 10.41 1.62
CA SER A 213 13.47 11.48 1.14
C SER A 213 12.66 12.62 0.51
N ALA A 214 11.70 12.30 -0.33
CA ALA A 214 10.80 13.29 -0.95
C ALA A 214 9.95 14.02 0.09
N GLN A 215 9.40 13.31 1.07
CA GLN A 215 8.60 13.89 2.15
C GLN A 215 9.43 14.87 3.01
N LYS A 216 10.69 14.51 3.31
CA LYS A 216 11.61 15.42 4.01
C LYS A 216 11.91 16.68 3.19
N ALA A 217 12.02 16.59 1.87
CA ALA A 217 12.24 17.75 1.01
C ALA A 217 11.03 18.69 1.05
N VAL A 218 9.81 18.16 0.90
CA VAL A 218 8.57 18.93 0.98
C VAL A 218 8.36 19.57 2.35
N SER A 219 8.65 18.83 3.46
CA SER A 219 8.48 19.38 4.80
C SER A 219 9.48 20.52 5.11
N LYS A 220 10.67 20.51 4.51
CA LYS A 220 11.64 21.60 4.62
C LYS A 220 11.22 22.85 3.84
N SER A 221 10.60 22.67 2.66
CA SER A 221 10.10 23.80 1.87
C SER A 221 8.84 24.43 2.46
N SER A 222 8.06 23.69 3.27
CA SER A 222 6.81 24.12 3.87
C SER A 222 6.95 24.69 5.29
N SER A 223 8.15 24.98 5.77
CA SER A 223 8.37 25.59 7.11
C SER A 223 7.82 27.02 7.26
N GLY A 224 6.96 27.45 6.35
CA GLY A 224 6.20 28.68 6.30
C GLY A 224 4.70 28.45 6.11
N GLY A 225 4.03 27.72 7.02
CA GLY A 225 2.56 27.71 7.11
C GLY A 225 1.84 26.43 6.66
N GLY A 226 1.41 25.65 7.63
CA GLY A 226 0.11 25.04 7.74
C GLY A 226 -0.24 23.84 6.87
N SER A 227 -0.59 22.75 7.56
CA SER A 227 -1.52 21.66 7.20
C SER A 227 -0.95 20.53 6.37
N GLY A 228 -0.26 19.62 7.05
CA GLY A 228 0.12 18.32 6.52
C GLY A 228 -1.07 17.40 6.35
N GLY A 229 -1.51 17.17 5.13
CA GLY A 229 -2.31 16.00 4.76
C GLY A 229 -1.41 14.77 4.87
N GLY A 230 -1.59 13.99 5.94
CA GLY A 230 -0.83 12.77 6.16
C GLY A 230 -1.19 11.71 5.12
N PHE A 231 -0.25 11.37 4.26
CA PHE A 231 -0.30 10.18 3.42
C PHE A 231 0.00 8.98 4.33
N SER A 232 -1.03 8.39 4.93
CA SER A 232 -0.90 7.06 5.50
C SER A 232 -1.00 6.03 4.37
N GLY A 233 0.08 5.86 3.64
CA GLY A 233 0.28 4.68 2.82
C GLY A 233 0.37 3.49 3.75
N GLY A 234 -0.71 2.67 3.80
CA GLY A 234 -0.75 1.44 4.56
C GLY A 234 0.22 0.41 4.02
N GLY A 235 1.49 0.54 4.36
CA GLY A 235 2.48 -0.49 4.27
C GLY A 235 2.32 -1.41 5.48
N GLY A 236 1.46 -2.44 5.33
CA GLY A 236 1.31 -3.49 6.33
C GLY A 236 2.53 -4.40 6.36
N GLY A 237 3.63 -3.95 6.94
CA GLY A 237 4.75 -4.78 7.34
C GLY A 237 4.45 -5.46 8.68
N GLY A 238 3.61 -6.52 8.68
CA GLY A 238 3.35 -7.34 9.85
C GLY A 238 4.45 -8.36 10.10
N GLY A 239 5.59 -7.95 10.65
CA GLY A 239 6.57 -8.83 11.24
C GLY A 239 6.31 -9.01 12.74
N GLY A 240 5.32 -9.81 13.12
CA GLY A 240 5.03 -10.19 14.50
C GLY A 240 5.53 -11.61 14.80
N GLY A 241 6.82 -11.80 15.07
CA GLY A 241 7.35 -13.00 15.68
C GLY A 241 6.97 -13.07 17.14
N GLY A 242 5.83 -13.67 17.47
CA GLY A 242 5.44 -14.04 18.81
C GLY A 242 6.04 -15.39 19.20
N SER A 243 7.15 -15.37 19.94
CA SER A 243 7.68 -16.54 20.64
C SER A 243 6.76 -16.86 21.81
N TYR A 244 6.01 -17.97 21.72
CA TYR A 244 5.40 -18.58 22.89
C TYR A 244 6.25 -19.78 23.31
N GLY A 245 7.12 -19.56 24.31
CA GLY A 245 7.64 -20.63 25.14
C GLY A 245 6.55 -21.10 26.10
N GLY A 246 6.13 -22.36 25.97
CA GLY A 246 5.24 -23.03 26.91
C GLY A 246 5.91 -24.29 27.40
N ARG A 247 5.94 -24.43 28.71
CA ARG A 247 6.33 -25.64 29.43
C ARG A 247 5.39 -26.77 29.07
#